data_79f40a0449a740ef7a026fb8841269f8
#
_entry.id   79f40a0449a740ef7a026fb8841269f8
#
_cell.length_a   1.000
_cell.length_b   1.000
_cell.length_c   1.000
_cell.angle_alpha   90.00
_cell.angle_beta   90.00
_cell.angle_gamma   90.00
#
_symmetry.space_group_name_H-M   'P 1'
#
loop_
_entity.id
_entity.type
_entity.pdbx_description
1 polymer ?
#
loop_
_entity_poly.entity_id
_entity_poly.type
_entity_poly.pdbx_seq_one_letter_code
_entity_poly.pdbx_strand_id
1 'polypeptide(L)'
;MRVTVATVAMASFALTAPQASAVESVPAAGGVQISAVADEATRAVVKAQPAAAAATANLCGAGYVLTFAEQLPDSRRFGTLFTYRKEGVGSCAVFDNNLGTAKYMKLKICETSKPRPAGTPRPCQTDEGNFSQYAGPVRVNDVCGEVTAVMKSNNIAIIDRVRLVPPCK
;
A
#
# COMPACT_ATOMS: atom_id res chain seq x y z
N MET A 1 28.76 48.32 52.54
CA MET A 1 28.85 46.99 51.89
C MET A 1 27.81 46.80 50.86
N ARG A 2 28.15 46.79 49.56
CA ARG A 2 27.21 46.57 48.45
C ARG A 2 27.51 45.17 47.90
N VAL A 3 26.53 44.27 47.99
CA VAL A 3 26.63 42.91 47.44
C VAL A 3 26.04 42.94 46.04
N THR A 4 26.87 42.68 45.05
CA THR A 4 26.46 42.52 43.63
C THR A 4 26.15 41.03 43.37
N VAL A 5 24.91 40.74 43.02
CA VAL A 5 24.46 39.40 42.61
C VAL A 5 24.64 39.29 41.09
N ALA A 6 25.51 38.41 40.61
CA ALA A 6 25.71 38.09 39.23
C ALA A 6 24.71 36.98 38.81
N THR A 7 23.81 37.29 37.90
CA THR A 7 22.88 36.34 37.27
C THR A 7 23.58 35.65 36.08
N VAL A 8 23.78 34.35 36.20
CA VAL A 8 24.29 33.49 35.11
C VAL A 8 23.10 33.07 34.26
N ALA A 9 23.06 33.52 33.03
CA ALA A 9 22.09 33.11 32.01
C ALA A 9 22.57 31.76 31.40
N MET A 10 21.85 30.66 31.67
CA MET A 10 22.07 29.39 31.00
C MET A 10 21.33 29.40 29.66
N ALA A 11 22.07 29.40 28.56
CA ALA A 11 21.52 29.20 27.18
C ALA A 11 21.23 27.71 26.99
N SER A 12 19.94 27.37 26.94
CA SER A 12 19.47 26.01 26.58
C SER A 12 19.54 25.83 25.08
N PHE A 13 20.49 25.03 24.61
CA PHE A 13 20.50 24.57 23.20
C PHE A 13 19.41 23.49 23.03
N ALA A 14 18.32 23.84 22.34
CA ALA A 14 17.34 22.88 21.90
C ALA A 14 17.92 22.07 20.73
N LEU A 15 18.26 20.81 20.99
CA LEU A 15 18.58 19.82 19.97
C LEU A 15 17.27 19.47 19.22
N THR A 16 17.10 20.03 18.00
CA THR A 16 16.05 19.58 17.09
C THR A 16 16.46 18.23 16.52
N ALA A 17 15.91 17.15 17.07
CA ALA A 17 16.00 15.83 16.48
C ALA A 17 15.26 15.85 15.12
N PRO A 18 15.80 15.19 14.05
CA PRO A 18 15.07 15.06 12.79
C PRO A 18 13.79 14.26 13.06
N GLN A 19 12.64 14.90 12.84
CA GLN A 19 11.35 14.25 12.92
C GLN A 19 11.27 13.24 11.76
N ALA A 20 11.29 11.95 12.08
CA ALA A 20 10.90 10.92 11.14
C ALA A 20 9.46 11.24 10.71
N SER A 21 9.26 11.47 9.40
CA SER A 21 7.94 11.73 8.83
C SER A 21 7.10 10.47 8.96
N ALA A 22 6.36 10.34 10.05
CA ALA A 22 5.36 9.29 10.21
C ALA A 22 4.37 9.41 9.04
N VAL A 23 4.02 8.28 8.42
CA VAL A 23 2.96 8.25 7.39
C VAL A 23 1.67 8.64 8.09
N GLU A 24 1.24 9.88 7.86
CA GLU A 24 -0.02 10.37 8.40
C GLU A 24 -1.16 9.54 7.82
N SER A 25 -1.95 8.91 8.68
CA SER A 25 -3.06 8.05 8.31
C SER A 25 -4.36 8.59 8.88
N VAL A 26 -5.43 8.44 8.13
CA VAL A 26 -6.79 8.84 8.54
C VAL A 26 -7.64 7.57 8.66
N PRO A 27 -8.39 7.38 9.77
CA PRO A 27 -9.34 6.28 9.90
C PRO A 27 -10.42 6.36 8.81
N ALA A 28 -10.74 5.22 8.19
CA ALA A 28 -11.84 5.08 7.27
C ALA A 28 -12.93 4.18 7.82
N ALA A 29 -14.06 4.12 7.15
CA ALA A 29 -15.13 3.17 7.46
C ALA A 29 -14.57 1.73 7.47
N GLY A 30 -14.94 0.92 8.47
CA GLY A 30 -14.44 -0.43 8.63
C GLY A 30 -13.10 -0.56 9.38
N GLY A 31 -12.56 0.52 9.97
CA GLY A 31 -11.32 0.49 10.77
C GLY A 31 -10.03 0.43 9.94
N VAL A 32 -10.11 0.60 8.62
CA VAL A 32 -8.93 0.67 7.74
C VAL A 32 -8.25 2.01 7.92
N GLN A 33 -6.93 1.99 8.09
CA GLN A 33 -6.13 3.20 8.04
C GLN A 33 -5.81 3.54 6.58
N ILE A 34 -6.18 4.74 6.14
CA ILE A 34 -5.89 5.25 4.80
C ILE A 34 -4.78 6.28 4.89
N SER A 35 -3.80 6.21 4.00
CA SER A 35 -2.74 7.20 3.89
C SER A 35 -3.32 8.58 3.59
N ALA A 36 -2.79 9.62 4.25
CA ALA A 36 -3.18 11.01 3.98
C ALA A 36 -2.95 11.41 2.51
N VAL A 37 -1.93 10.80 1.86
CA VAL A 37 -1.58 11.06 0.46
C VAL A 37 -2.35 10.17 -0.54
N ALA A 38 -3.26 9.29 -0.07
CA ALA A 38 -4.12 8.53 -0.97
C ALA A 38 -5.04 9.47 -1.77
N ASP A 39 -5.19 9.18 -3.06
CA ASP A 39 -6.02 9.98 -3.95
C ASP A 39 -7.52 9.83 -3.68
N GLU A 40 -8.32 10.67 -4.29
CA GLU A 40 -9.77 10.67 -4.13
C GLU A 40 -10.40 9.37 -4.67
N ALA A 41 -9.88 8.83 -5.78
CA ALA A 41 -10.35 7.58 -6.37
C ALA A 41 -10.16 6.41 -5.39
N THR A 42 -8.99 6.30 -4.77
CA THR A 42 -8.71 5.33 -3.69
C THR A 42 -9.71 5.46 -2.55
N ARG A 43 -9.98 6.68 -2.06
CA ARG A 43 -10.93 6.93 -0.98
C ARG A 43 -12.36 6.54 -1.37
N ALA A 44 -12.76 6.80 -2.62
CA ALA A 44 -14.07 6.42 -3.14
C ALA A 44 -14.22 4.89 -3.19
N VAL A 45 -13.18 4.15 -3.61
CA VAL A 45 -13.19 2.67 -3.60
C VAL A 45 -13.35 2.13 -2.19
N VAL A 46 -12.61 2.63 -1.21
CA VAL A 46 -12.71 2.18 0.19
C VAL A 46 -14.09 2.50 0.77
N LYS A 47 -14.65 3.67 0.46
CA LYS A 47 -16.03 4.02 0.86
C LYS A 47 -17.07 3.08 0.25
N ALA A 48 -16.86 2.64 -0.98
CA ALA A 48 -17.77 1.72 -1.67
C ALA A 48 -17.61 0.25 -1.21
N GLN A 49 -16.40 -0.15 -0.76
CA GLN A 49 -16.06 -1.52 -0.38
C GLN A 49 -15.33 -1.58 0.98
N PRO A 50 -15.91 -1.06 2.08
CA PRO A 50 -15.21 -0.98 3.35
C PRO A 50 -14.87 -2.34 3.95
N ALA A 51 -15.72 -3.34 3.77
CA ALA A 51 -15.50 -4.70 4.27
C ALA A 51 -14.32 -5.39 3.53
N ALA A 52 -14.25 -5.26 2.20
CA ALA A 52 -13.16 -5.81 1.41
C ALA A 52 -11.83 -5.12 1.75
N ALA A 53 -11.82 -3.79 1.89
CA ALA A 53 -10.64 -3.06 2.30
C ALA A 53 -10.15 -3.49 3.70
N ALA A 54 -11.06 -3.70 4.66
CA ALA A 54 -10.69 -4.19 6.00
C ALA A 54 -10.16 -5.64 5.96
N ALA A 55 -10.81 -6.53 5.22
CA ALA A 55 -10.36 -7.91 5.07
C ALA A 55 -8.97 -7.99 4.46
N THR A 56 -8.72 -7.25 3.37
CA THR A 56 -7.42 -7.23 2.69
C THR A 56 -6.32 -6.54 3.50
N ALA A 57 -6.65 -5.54 4.34
CA ALA A 57 -5.73 -4.94 5.31
C ALA A 57 -5.26 -5.98 6.34
N ASN A 58 -6.17 -6.82 6.85
CA ASN A 58 -5.83 -7.89 7.79
C ASN A 58 -4.90 -8.93 7.17
N LEU A 59 -5.04 -9.24 5.87
CA LEU A 59 -4.13 -10.14 5.14
C LEU A 59 -2.71 -9.57 5.05
N CYS A 60 -2.57 -8.26 4.88
CA CYS A 60 -1.28 -7.60 4.91
C CYS A 60 -0.68 -7.55 6.32
N GLY A 61 -1.51 -7.52 7.35
CA GLY A 61 -1.11 -7.56 8.76
C GLY A 61 -1.13 -6.20 9.44
N ALA A 62 -0.88 -6.21 10.75
CA ALA A 62 -0.96 -5.02 11.57
C ALA A 62 0.03 -3.92 11.16
N GLY A 63 -0.42 -2.67 11.19
CA GLY A 63 0.38 -1.49 10.90
C GLY A 63 0.56 -1.18 9.40
N TYR A 64 -0.09 -1.94 8.52
CA TYR A 64 -0.17 -1.58 7.11
C TYR A 64 -1.28 -0.54 6.88
N VAL A 65 -0.94 0.54 6.18
CA VAL A 65 -1.83 1.65 5.82
C VAL A 65 -2.15 1.56 4.33
N LEU A 66 -3.41 1.67 3.96
CA LEU A 66 -3.86 1.63 2.58
C LEU A 66 -3.37 2.87 1.82
N THR A 67 -2.67 2.67 0.71
CA THR A 67 -2.10 3.74 -0.11
C THR A 67 -2.77 3.87 -1.47
N PHE A 68 -3.34 2.78 -1.99
CA PHE A 68 -3.99 2.78 -3.30
C PHE A 68 -5.06 1.70 -3.37
N ALA A 69 -6.18 2.00 -4.05
CA ALA A 69 -7.22 1.03 -4.39
C ALA A 69 -7.84 1.38 -5.76
N GLU A 70 -8.03 0.36 -6.60
CA GLU A 70 -8.61 0.50 -7.93
C GLU A 70 -9.58 -0.64 -8.23
N GLN A 71 -10.80 -0.32 -8.67
CA GLN A 71 -11.76 -1.30 -9.19
C GLN A 71 -11.44 -1.60 -10.66
N LEU A 72 -11.38 -2.87 -11.01
CA LEU A 72 -10.92 -3.35 -12.31
C LEU A 72 -11.96 -4.28 -12.99
N PRO A 73 -12.06 -4.23 -14.31
CA PRO A 73 -11.70 -3.11 -15.17
C PRO A 73 -12.77 -2.03 -15.04
N ASP A 74 -12.39 -0.81 -14.69
CA ASP A 74 -13.28 0.36 -14.67
C ASP A 74 -14.70 0.10 -14.08
N SER A 75 -15.76 0.42 -14.81
CA SER A 75 -17.15 0.31 -14.37
C SER A 75 -17.66 -1.12 -14.17
N ARG A 76 -17.05 -2.15 -14.77
CA ARG A 76 -17.46 -3.56 -14.64
C ARG A 76 -17.10 -4.18 -13.29
N ARG A 77 -16.04 -3.69 -12.65
CA ARG A 77 -15.67 -4.01 -11.26
C ARG A 77 -15.55 -5.50 -10.98
N PHE A 78 -14.92 -6.27 -11.87
CA PHE A 78 -14.74 -7.71 -11.72
C PHE A 78 -13.78 -8.07 -10.58
N GLY A 79 -12.86 -7.17 -10.26
CA GLY A 79 -11.95 -7.29 -9.13
C GLY A 79 -11.54 -5.92 -8.59
N THR A 80 -10.94 -5.91 -7.40
CA THR A 80 -10.40 -4.70 -6.78
C THR A 80 -8.96 -4.95 -6.35
N LEU A 81 -8.05 -4.11 -6.84
CA LEU A 81 -6.67 -4.10 -6.40
C LEU A 81 -6.54 -3.19 -5.19
N PHE A 82 -6.03 -3.72 -4.08
CA PHE A 82 -5.68 -2.97 -2.87
C PHE A 82 -4.19 -3.03 -2.64
N THR A 83 -3.57 -1.89 -2.30
CA THR A 83 -2.17 -1.85 -1.89
C THR A 83 -2.00 -1.09 -0.60
N TYR A 84 -1.11 -1.59 0.21
CA TYR A 84 -0.83 -1.13 1.57
C TYR A 84 0.66 -0.90 1.72
N ARG A 85 1.02 -0.01 2.63
CA ARG A 85 2.40 0.25 3.03
C ARG A 85 2.54 0.19 4.54
N LYS A 86 3.64 -0.38 4.98
CA LYS A 86 4.10 -0.26 6.37
C LYS A 86 5.49 0.37 6.38
N GLU A 87 5.62 1.45 7.15
CA GLU A 87 6.88 2.17 7.25
C GLU A 87 8.00 1.27 7.80
N GLY A 88 9.20 1.39 7.21
CA GLY A 88 10.35 0.56 7.58
C GLY A 88 10.25 -0.92 7.16
N VAL A 89 9.10 -1.36 6.61
CA VAL A 89 8.87 -2.76 6.21
C VAL A 89 8.73 -2.91 4.70
N GLY A 90 7.82 -2.13 4.07
CA GLY A 90 7.60 -2.19 2.63
C GLY A 90 6.14 -2.14 2.22
N SER A 91 5.87 -2.65 1.02
CA SER A 91 4.55 -2.65 0.40
C SER A 91 3.93 -4.03 0.36
N CYS A 92 2.59 -4.09 0.41
CA CYS A 92 1.78 -5.30 0.32
C CYS A 92 0.65 -5.05 -0.68
N ALA A 93 0.32 -6.05 -1.51
CA ALA A 93 -0.80 -6.01 -2.44
C ALA A 93 -1.71 -7.21 -2.27
N VAL A 94 -3.02 -6.98 -2.45
CA VAL A 94 -4.07 -8.00 -2.51
C VAL A 94 -5.00 -7.67 -3.67
N PHE A 95 -5.37 -8.68 -4.45
CA PHE A 95 -6.29 -8.54 -5.57
C PHE A 95 -7.57 -9.32 -5.28
N ASP A 96 -8.63 -8.60 -4.93
CA ASP A 96 -9.93 -9.15 -4.54
C ASP A 96 -10.75 -9.56 -5.77
N ASN A 97 -11.48 -10.68 -5.66
CA ASN A 97 -12.35 -11.22 -6.71
C ASN A 97 -13.80 -10.85 -6.42
N ASN A 98 -14.33 -9.83 -7.11
CA ASN A 98 -15.70 -9.35 -6.91
C ASN A 98 -16.76 -10.25 -7.58
N LEU A 99 -16.35 -11.28 -8.35
CA LEU A 99 -17.29 -12.15 -9.07
C LEU A 99 -17.86 -13.29 -8.21
N GLY A 100 -17.20 -13.60 -7.07
CA GLY A 100 -17.62 -14.67 -6.16
C GLY A 100 -17.49 -16.08 -6.72
N THR A 101 -16.99 -16.24 -7.94
CA THR A 101 -16.75 -17.53 -8.61
C THR A 101 -15.26 -17.66 -8.90
N ALA A 102 -14.73 -18.89 -8.81
CA ALA A 102 -13.31 -19.13 -9.06
C ALA A 102 -12.90 -18.66 -10.46
N LYS A 103 -11.85 -17.85 -10.52
CA LYS A 103 -11.21 -17.35 -11.72
C LYS A 103 -9.72 -17.58 -11.63
N TYR A 104 -9.05 -17.83 -12.77
CA TYR A 104 -7.62 -17.71 -12.77
C TYR A 104 -7.24 -16.25 -12.47
N MET A 105 -6.45 -16.07 -11.43
CA MET A 105 -5.94 -14.76 -11.03
C MET A 105 -4.44 -14.85 -10.86
N LYS A 106 -3.76 -13.76 -11.16
CA LYS A 106 -2.34 -13.57 -10.89
C LYS A 106 -2.15 -12.19 -10.30
N LEU A 107 -1.47 -12.15 -9.17
CA LEU A 107 -1.00 -10.93 -8.54
C LEU A 107 0.51 -11.02 -8.38
N LYS A 108 1.22 -10.02 -8.89
CA LYS A 108 2.67 -9.91 -8.79
C LYS A 108 3.03 -8.51 -8.31
N ILE A 109 3.98 -8.40 -7.39
CA ILE A 109 4.58 -7.12 -6.98
C ILE A 109 6.10 -7.21 -7.11
N CYS A 110 6.73 -6.18 -7.69
CA CYS A 110 8.18 -6.08 -7.85
C CYS A 110 8.71 -4.77 -7.24
N GLU A 111 9.89 -4.82 -6.61
CA GLU A 111 10.59 -3.62 -6.11
C GLU A 111 10.95 -2.68 -7.27
N THR A 112 10.78 -1.36 -7.08
CA THR A 112 11.06 -0.38 -8.14
C THR A 112 11.94 0.80 -7.72
N SER A 113 12.00 1.15 -6.43
CA SER A 113 12.68 2.37 -5.96
C SER A 113 14.20 2.25 -5.86
N LYS A 114 14.75 1.03 -5.73
CA LYS A 114 16.18 0.84 -5.52
C LYS A 114 16.93 0.83 -6.86
N PRO A 115 17.97 1.66 -7.02
CA PRO A 115 18.87 1.58 -8.18
C PRO A 115 19.51 0.19 -8.26
N ARG A 116 19.63 -0.36 -9.48
CA ARG A 116 20.22 -1.67 -9.71
C ARG A 116 21.16 -1.63 -10.91
N PRO A 117 22.23 -2.44 -10.90
CA PRO A 117 23.04 -2.66 -12.10
C PRO A 117 22.17 -3.16 -13.27
N ALA A 118 22.52 -2.75 -14.48
CA ALA A 118 21.82 -3.21 -15.67
C ALA A 118 21.86 -4.76 -15.75
N GLY A 119 20.71 -5.35 -16.11
CA GLY A 119 20.58 -6.82 -16.19
C GLY A 119 20.31 -7.55 -14.88
N THR A 120 20.29 -6.84 -13.73
CA THR A 120 19.93 -7.47 -12.44
C THR A 120 18.42 -7.60 -12.30
N PRO A 121 17.87 -8.83 -12.12
CA PRO A 121 16.43 -9.02 -11.92
C PRO A 121 15.95 -8.29 -10.66
N ARG A 122 14.73 -7.72 -10.72
CA ARG A 122 14.08 -7.12 -9.56
C ARG A 122 13.51 -8.20 -8.66
N PRO A 123 13.63 -8.11 -7.32
CA PRO A 123 12.88 -8.96 -6.42
C PRO A 123 11.39 -8.77 -6.66
N CYS A 124 10.71 -9.87 -6.90
CA CYS A 124 9.27 -9.92 -7.09
C CYS A 124 8.69 -11.04 -6.24
N GLN A 125 7.46 -10.83 -5.78
CA GLN A 125 6.63 -11.87 -5.20
C GLN A 125 5.38 -12.05 -6.05
N THR A 126 4.97 -13.30 -6.27
CA THR A 126 3.83 -13.64 -7.11
C THR A 126 2.95 -14.64 -6.39
N ASP A 127 1.63 -14.46 -6.50
CA ASP A 127 0.63 -15.46 -6.18
C ASP A 127 -0.28 -15.63 -7.40
N GLU A 128 -0.46 -16.88 -7.85
CA GLU A 128 -1.27 -17.19 -9.04
C GLU A 128 -1.96 -18.54 -8.90
N GLY A 129 -3.20 -18.60 -9.38
CA GLY A 129 -4.03 -19.80 -9.31
C GLY A 129 -5.49 -19.51 -9.63
N ASN A 130 -6.36 -20.46 -9.28
CA ASN A 130 -7.80 -20.27 -9.36
C ASN A 130 -8.34 -19.88 -7.98
N PHE A 131 -8.77 -18.63 -7.83
CA PHE A 131 -9.27 -18.08 -6.57
C PHE A 131 -10.70 -17.59 -6.70
N SER A 132 -11.51 -17.89 -5.69
CA SER A 132 -12.89 -17.39 -5.57
C SER A 132 -13.01 -16.11 -4.75
N GLN A 133 -11.99 -15.81 -3.93
CA GLN A 133 -11.99 -14.65 -3.04
C GLN A 133 -10.92 -13.63 -3.44
N TYR A 134 -9.64 -13.99 -3.38
CA TYR A 134 -8.53 -13.07 -3.67
C TYR A 134 -7.27 -13.82 -4.09
N ALA A 135 -6.36 -13.13 -4.77
CA ALA A 135 -4.96 -13.48 -4.95
C ALA A 135 -4.10 -12.60 -4.05
N GLY A 136 -3.03 -13.16 -3.50
CA GLY A 136 -2.16 -12.52 -2.51
C GLY A 136 -2.44 -13.00 -1.08
N PRO A 137 -1.88 -12.34 -0.06
CA PRO A 137 -1.08 -11.12 -0.11
C PRO A 137 0.33 -11.36 -0.65
N VAL A 138 0.81 -10.47 -1.52
CA VAL A 138 2.19 -10.44 -1.99
C VAL A 138 2.89 -9.19 -1.44
N ARG A 139 4.19 -9.29 -1.12
CA ARG A 139 4.93 -8.23 -0.42
C ARG A 139 6.30 -7.99 -1.04
N VAL A 140 6.79 -6.76 -0.91
CA VAL A 140 8.18 -6.39 -1.20
C VAL A 140 8.72 -5.47 -0.10
N ASN A 141 10.03 -5.56 0.14
CA ASN A 141 10.72 -4.70 1.12
C ASN A 141 11.09 -3.34 0.49
N ASP A 142 10.13 -2.74 -0.20
CA ASP A 142 10.27 -1.47 -0.89
C ASP A 142 9.03 -0.61 -0.71
N VAL A 143 9.23 0.71 -0.66
CA VAL A 143 8.16 1.69 -0.51
C VAL A 143 7.36 1.89 -1.79
N CYS A 144 7.97 1.56 -2.94
CA CYS A 144 7.36 1.63 -4.26
C CYS A 144 7.41 0.26 -4.92
N GLY A 145 6.29 -0.18 -5.44
CA GLY A 145 6.16 -1.44 -6.15
C GLY A 145 5.50 -1.28 -7.51
N GLU A 146 5.94 -2.08 -8.48
CA GLU A 146 5.17 -2.32 -9.70
C GLU A 146 4.27 -3.53 -9.46
N VAL A 147 2.96 -3.32 -9.51
CA VAL A 147 1.97 -4.38 -9.30
C VAL A 147 1.36 -4.77 -10.65
N THR A 148 1.33 -6.07 -10.93
CA THR A 148 0.58 -6.66 -12.04
C THR A 148 -0.58 -7.46 -11.49
N ALA A 149 -1.81 -7.14 -11.93
CA ALA A 149 -3.03 -7.85 -11.59
C ALA A 149 -3.67 -8.39 -12.87
N VAL A 150 -3.82 -9.72 -12.95
CA VAL A 150 -4.45 -10.41 -14.09
C VAL A 150 -5.62 -11.25 -13.59
N MET A 151 -6.74 -11.22 -14.28
CA MET A 151 -7.86 -12.14 -14.10
C MET A 151 -8.29 -12.69 -15.44
N LYS A 152 -8.50 -14.00 -15.52
CA LYS A 152 -8.98 -14.67 -16.76
C LYS A 152 -10.30 -15.37 -16.52
N SER A 153 -11.15 -15.34 -17.54
CA SER A 153 -12.36 -16.16 -17.64
C SER A 153 -12.29 -16.91 -18.96
N ASN A 154 -12.42 -18.25 -18.92
CA ASN A 154 -12.27 -19.12 -20.10
C ASN A 154 -10.97 -18.84 -20.89
N ASN A 155 -9.85 -18.71 -20.18
CA ASN A 155 -8.52 -18.36 -20.70
C ASN A 155 -8.40 -16.97 -21.38
N ILE A 156 -9.44 -16.17 -21.40
CA ILE A 156 -9.43 -14.80 -21.92
C ILE A 156 -9.17 -13.86 -20.74
N ALA A 157 -8.18 -12.97 -20.88
CA ALA A 157 -7.94 -11.96 -19.89
C ALA A 157 -9.09 -10.94 -19.84
N ILE A 158 -9.79 -10.89 -18.71
CA ILE A 158 -10.85 -9.92 -18.43
C ILE A 158 -10.33 -8.75 -17.58
N ILE A 159 -9.19 -8.93 -16.93
CA ILE A 159 -8.37 -7.90 -16.30
C ILE A 159 -6.92 -8.19 -16.66
N ASP A 160 -6.21 -7.17 -17.10
CA ASP A 160 -4.74 -7.15 -17.27
C ASP A 160 -4.28 -5.72 -16.95
N ARG A 161 -3.70 -5.54 -15.77
CA ARG A 161 -3.39 -4.23 -15.24
C ARG A 161 -2.01 -4.19 -14.61
N VAL A 162 -1.23 -3.20 -15.00
CA VAL A 162 0.03 -2.86 -14.36
C VAL A 162 -0.08 -1.48 -13.71
N ARG A 163 0.38 -1.35 -12.48
CA ARG A 163 0.37 -0.10 -11.71
C ARG A 163 1.67 0.08 -10.95
N LEU A 164 2.18 1.30 -10.98
CA LEU A 164 3.11 1.76 -9.97
C LEU A 164 2.30 2.22 -8.76
N VAL A 165 2.54 1.61 -7.61
CA VAL A 165 1.73 1.89 -6.40
C VAL A 165 2.49 2.80 -5.46
N PRO A 166 1.85 3.93 -5.05
CA PRO A 166 2.49 4.97 -4.26
C PRO A 166 2.92 4.48 -2.86
N PRO A 167 3.86 5.22 -2.25
CA PRO A 167 4.51 6.42 -2.78
C PRO A 167 5.72 6.09 -3.64
N CYS A 168 5.59 6.36 -4.94
CA CYS A 168 6.71 6.29 -5.87
C CYS A 168 7.24 7.72 -6.15
N LYS A 169 8.56 7.93 -6.05
CA LYS A 169 9.22 9.18 -6.39
C LYS A 169 9.95 9.03 -7.72
#